data_17e06849d47b8571144bc7cfb36428d8
#
_entry.id   17e06849d47b8571144bc7cfb36428d8
#
_cell.length_a   1.000
_cell.length_b   1.000
_cell.length_c   1.000
_cell.angle_alpha   90.00
_cell.angle_beta   90.00
_cell.angle_gamma   90.00
#
_symmetry.space_group_name_H-M   'P 1'
#
loop_
_entity.id
_entity.type
_entity.pdbx_description
1 polymer ?
#
loop_
_entity_poly.entity_id
_entity_poly.type
_entity_poly.pdbx_seq_one_letter_code
_entity_poly.pdbx_strand_id
1 'polypeptide(L)'
;YENSNLTAENEALKNDYNLLKKEYEKILKQNEEISELIQELKDKNEELEKINKELVEDNIELQNSLKTAASIGIKPQSYTNFEGISTRGSIERGEYIGKFLGTFYTPSAAECGNNKGITRSGHPIIPGISVAIDEEYWPFGTIFYIKGLGYAVAMDTGSAIKGKYRFDFAVFDKDFANKMGKSYWDVYLVKLGNGKIEDISF
;
A
#
# COMPACT_ATOMS: atom_id res chain seq x y z
N TYR A 1 -37.07 -45.49 -58.86
CA TYR A 1 -37.48 -44.26 -58.05
C TYR A 1 -37.20 -44.42 -56.58
N GLU A 2 -37.51 -45.54 -55.91
CA GLU A 2 -37.22 -45.74 -54.44
C GLU A 2 -35.72 -45.73 -54.14
N ASN A 3 -34.89 -46.38 -54.94
CA ASN A 3 -33.44 -46.44 -54.73
C ASN A 3 -32.78 -45.07 -54.86
N SER A 4 -33.25 -44.15 -55.65
CA SER A 4 -32.73 -42.81 -55.82
C SER A 4 -33.09 -41.92 -54.65
N ASN A 5 -34.27 -42.07 -54.05
CA ASN A 5 -34.68 -41.35 -52.85
C ASN A 5 -33.87 -41.80 -51.60
N LEU A 6 -33.68 -43.10 -51.43
CA LEU A 6 -32.86 -43.65 -50.32
C LEU A 6 -31.40 -43.24 -50.41
N THR A 7 -30.85 -43.08 -51.61
CA THR A 7 -29.49 -42.60 -51.81
C THR A 7 -29.36 -41.13 -51.39
N ALA A 8 -30.31 -40.27 -51.76
CA ALA A 8 -30.33 -38.84 -51.36
C ALA A 8 -30.52 -38.63 -49.86
N GLU A 9 -31.43 -39.44 -49.26
CA GLU A 9 -31.58 -39.41 -47.78
C GLU A 9 -30.30 -39.84 -47.02
N ASN A 10 -29.59 -40.86 -47.49
CA ASN A 10 -28.35 -41.32 -46.93
C ASN A 10 -27.24 -40.27 -47.06
N GLU A 11 -27.16 -39.53 -48.17
CA GLU A 11 -26.21 -38.42 -48.34
C GLU A 11 -26.54 -37.25 -47.39
N ALA A 12 -27.81 -36.88 -47.25
CA ALA A 12 -28.26 -35.85 -46.32
C ALA A 12 -27.91 -36.24 -44.86
N LEU A 13 -28.24 -37.47 -44.47
CA LEU A 13 -27.91 -37.98 -43.11
C LEU A 13 -26.41 -37.98 -42.83
N LYS A 14 -25.60 -38.31 -43.81
CA LYS A 14 -24.14 -38.30 -43.72
C LYS A 14 -23.61 -36.87 -43.55
N ASN A 15 -24.20 -35.90 -44.23
CA ASN A 15 -23.83 -34.50 -44.10
C ASN A 15 -24.22 -33.95 -42.70
N ASP A 16 -25.44 -34.27 -42.25
CA ASP A 16 -25.90 -33.89 -40.90
C ASP A 16 -25.04 -34.50 -39.79
N TYR A 17 -24.68 -35.77 -39.94
CA TYR A 17 -23.75 -36.45 -39.02
C TYR A 17 -22.39 -35.77 -38.99
N ASN A 18 -21.82 -35.38 -40.13
CA ASN A 18 -20.54 -34.69 -40.19
C ASN A 18 -20.62 -33.28 -39.57
N LEU A 19 -21.74 -32.57 -39.75
CA LEU A 19 -21.97 -31.27 -39.11
C LEU A 19 -22.07 -31.41 -37.61
N LEU A 20 -22.89 -32.34 -37.13
CA LEU A 20 -23.04 -32.61 -35.69
C LEU A 20 -21.73 -33.03 -35.03
N LYS A 21 -20.94 -33.82 -35.71
CA LYS A 21 -19.61 -34.21 -35.25
C LYS A 21 -18.68 -33.00 -35.06
N LYS A 22 -18.68 -32.05 -35.99
CA LYS A 22 -17.90 -30.81 -35.89
C LYS A 22 -18.38 -29.94 -34.75
N GLU A 23 -19.69 -29.82 -34.55
CA GLU A 23 -20.25 -29.07 -33.45
C GLU A 23 -19.89 -29.72 -32.09
N TYR A 24 -19.95 -31.03 -32.00
CA TYR A 24 -19.56 -31.77 -30.81
C TYR A 24 -18.09 -31.57 -30.47
N GLU A 25 -17.18 -31.66 -31.46
CA GLU A 25 -15.75 -31.38 -31.25
C GLU A 25 -15.49 -29.95 -30.79
N LYS A 26 -16.24 -28.98 -31.33
CA LYS A 26 -16.19 -27.57 -30.90
C LYS A 26 -16.64 -27.40 -29.45
N ILE A 27 -17.73 -28.03 -29.05
CA ILE A 27 -18.25 -27.99 -27.68
C ILE A 27 -17.27 -28.63 -26.69
N LEU A 28 -16.65 -29.76 -27.06
CA LEU A 28 -15.62 -30.37 -26.23
C LEU A 28 -14.48 -29.41 -25.96
N LYS A 29 -13.95 -28.76 -26.98
CA LYS A 29 -12.88 -27.79 -26.84
C LYS A 29 -13.27 -26.60 -25.95
N GLN A 30 -14.48 -26.09 -26.14
CA GLN A 30 -15.01 -25.01 -25.28
C GLN A 30 -15.16 -25.46 -23.82
N ASN A 31 -15.54 -26.68 -23.55
CA ASN A 31 -15.63 -27.24 -22.21
C ASN A 31 -14.26 -27.37 -21.54
N GLU A 32 -13.23 -27.73 -22.30
CA GLU A 32 -11.85 -27.76 -21.82
C GLU A 32 -11.38 -26.34 -21.42
N GLU A 33 -11.55 -25.35 -22.31
CA GLU A 33 -11.21 -23.94 -22.07
C GLU A 33 -11.96 -23.37 -20.85
N ILE A 34 -13.24 -23.70 -20.68
CA ILE A 34 -14.03 -23.29 -19.52
C ILE A 34 -13.51 -23.94 -18.23
N SER A 35 -13.10 -25.21 -18.31
CA SER A 35 -12.55 -25.93 -17.14
C SER A 35 -11.23 -25.31 -16.65
N GLU A 36 -10.36 -24.92 -17.58
CA GLU A 36 -9.12 -24.21 -17.29
C GLU A 36 -9.41 -22.84 -16.64
N LEU A 37 -10.34 -22.08 -17.20
CA LEU A 37 -10.74 -20.78 -16.66
C LEU A 37 -11.35 -20.90 -15.25
N ILE A 38 -12.15 -21.92 -15.01
CA ILE A 38 -12.71 -22.19 -13.67
C ILE A 38 -11.59 -22.45 -12.66
N GLN A 39 -10.55 -23.19 -13.04
CA GLN A 39 -9.43 -23.45 -12.16
C GLN A 39 -8.65 -22.15 -11.88
N GLU A 40 -8.36 -21.36 -12.89
CA GLU A 40 -7.69 -20.06 -12.72
C GLU A 40 -8.47 -19.10 -11.81
N LEU A 41 -9.79 -19.07 -11.96
CA LEU A 41 -10.67 -18.26 -11.11
C LEU A 41 -10.69 -18.74 -9.64
N LYS A 42 -10.62 -20.05 -9.42
CA LYS A 42 -10.52 -20.61 -8.07
C LYS A 42 -9.20 -20.20 -7.40
N ASP A 43 -8.10 -20.35 -8.12
CA ASP A 43 -6.77 -19.99 -7.59
C ASP A 43 -6.71 -18.49 -7.24
N LYS A 44 -7.25 -17.63 -8.11
CA LYS A 44 -7.36 -16.19 -7.83
C LYS A 44 -8.27 -15.87 -6.64
N ASN A 45 -9.37 -16.61 -6.47
CA ASN A 45 -10.23 -16.42 -5.30
C ASN A 45 -9.52 -16.79 -3.99
N GLU A 46 -8.78 -17.88 -3.97
CA GLU A 46 -8.00 -18.28 -2.80
C GLU A 46 -6.92 -17.22 -2.45
N GLU A 47 -6.25 -16.68 -3.47
CA GLU A 47 -5.29 -15.57 -3.28
C GLU A 47 -5.97 -14.31 -2.72
N LEU A 48 -7.13 -13.93 -3.27
CA LEU A 48 -7.91 -12.78 -2.80
C LEU A 48 -8.43 -12.97 -1.37
N GLU A 49 -8.84 -14.16 -0.99
CA GLU A 49 -9.25 -14.47 0.37
C GLU A 49 -8.09 -14.30 1.36
N LYS A 50 -6.89 -14.74 0.97
CA LYS A 50 -5.68 -14.56 1.77
C LYS A 50 -5.35 -13.08 1.96
N ILE A 51 -5.35 -12.31 0.86
CA ILE A 51 -5.11 -10.86 0.89
C ILE A 51 -6.16 -10.14 1.75
N ASN A 52 -7.43 -10.50 1.62
CA ASN A 52 -8.50 -9.93 2.43
C ASN A 52 -8.30 -10.19 3.92
N LYS A 53 -7.85 -11.39 4.29
CA LYS A 53 -7.56 -11.71 5.68
C LYS A 53 -6.41 -10.84 6.23
N GLU A 54 -5.33 -10.71 5.47
CA GLU A 54 -4.19 -9.85 5.83
C GLU A 54 -4.63 -8.38 5.98
N LEU A 55 -5.45 -7.88 5.04
CA LEU A 55 -6.00 -6.52 5.10
C LEU A 55 -6.90 -6.29 6.33
N VAL A 56 -7.69 -7.28 6.74
CA VAL A 56 -8.51 -7.18 7.95
C VAL A 56 -7.64 -7.11 9.20
N GLU A 57 -6.59 -7.92 9.28
CA GLU A 57 -5.63 -7.89 10.39
C GLU A 57 -4.91 -6.53 10.47
N ASP A 58 -4.45 -6.00 9.33
CA ASP A 58 -3.83 -4.69 9.24
C ASP A 58 -4.79 -3.54 9.63
N ASN A 59 -6.05 -3.61 9.20
CA ASN A 59 -7.07 -2.64 9.60
C ASN A 59 -7.32 -2.64 11.11
N ILE A 60 -7.34 -3.80 11.75
CA ILE A 60 -7.47 -3.91 13.21
C ILE A 60 -6.25 -3.28 13.90
N GLU A 61 -5.04 -3.53 13.41
CA GLU A 61 -3.82 -2.93 13.95
C GLU A 61 -3.82 -1.41 13.80
N LEU A 62 -4.22 -0.90 12.62
CA LEU A 62 -4.37 0.53 12.35
C LEU A 62 -5.42 1.19 13.25
N GLN A 63 -6.58 0.56 13.43
CA GLN A 63 -7.62 1.06 14.33
C GLN A 63 -7.15 1.12 15.79
N ASN A 64 -6.39 0.12 16.24
CA ASN A 64 -5.83 0.11 17.57
C ASN A 64 -4.74 1.19 17.73
N SER A 65 -3.93 1.41 16.71
CA SER A 65 -2.93 2.48 16.67
C SER A 65 -3.61 3.86 16.70
N LEU A 66 -4.70 4.05 15.93
CA LEU A 66 -5.51 5.27 15.95
C LEU A 66 -6.18 5.53 17.31
N LYS A 67 -6.72 4.48 17.93
CA LYS A 67 -7.30 4.60 19.29
C LYS A 67 -6.24 4.99 20.30
N THR A 68 -5.07 4.40 20.21
CA THR A 68 -3.92 4.75 21.05
C THR A 68 -3.51 6.21 20.80
N ALA A 69 -3.35 6.61 19.54
CA ALA A 69 -3.05 7.98 19.16
C ALA A 69 -4.10 8.98 19.66
N ALA A 70 -5.38 8.66 19.51
CA ALA A 70 -6.49 9.49 20.02
C ALA A 70 -6.50 9.59 21.54
N SER A 71 -6.18 8.51 22.25
CA SER A 71 -6.10 8.50 23.73
C SER A 71 -4.96 9.36 24.29
N ILE A 72 -3.96 9.66 23.47
CA ILE A 72 -2.79 10.49 23.80
C ILE A 72 -2.84 11.87 23.16
N GLY A 73 -4.00 12.28 22.59
CA GLY A 73 -4.22 13.64 22.09
C GLY A 73 -3.79 13.90 20.64
N ILE A 74 -3.36 12.90 19.90
CA ILE A 74 -3.16 13.04 18.46
C ILE A 74 -4.51 13.04 17.78
N LYS A 75 -4.84 14.13 17.07
CA LYS A 75 -6.02 14.18 16.20
C LYS A 75 -5.64 13.48 14.88
N PRO A 76 -6.23 12.33 14.53
CA PRO A 76 -5.99 11.73 13.22
C PRO A 76 -6.50 12.70 12.15
N GLN A 77 -5.61 13.19 11.30
CA GLN A 77 -6.03 13.77 10.03
C GLN A 77 -6.46 12.64 9.11
N SER A 78 -7.53 12.88 8.36
CA SER A 78 -7.99 11.94 7.36
C SER A 78 -6.92 11.83 6.25
N TYR A 79 -6.22 10.73 6.24
CA TYR A 79 -5.20 10.38 5.23
C TYR A 79 -5.83 9.97 3.88
N THR A 80 -6.84 10.70 3.42
CA THR A 80 -7.66 10.26 2.29
C THR A 80 -7.03 10.44 0.92
N ASN A 81 -5.86 11.08 0.79
CA ASN A 81 -5.27 11.35 -0.53
C ASN A 81 -3.74 11.23 -0.55
N PHE A 82 -3.20 10.06 -0.20
CA PHE A 82 -1.87 9.71 -0.66
C PHE A 82 -1.98 9.11 -2.07
N GLU A 83 -2.02 9.96 -3.11
CA GLU A 83 -1.80 9.53 -4.48
C GLU A 83 -0.35 9.04 -4.61
N GLY A 84 -0.18 7.72 -4.66
CA GLY A 84 1.13 7.06 -4.75
C GLY A 84 1.26 5.83 -3.87
N ILE A 85 0.44 5.70 -2.83
CA ILE A 85 0.26 4.43 -2.13
C ILE A 85 -0.97 3.79 -2.74
N SER A 86 -0.76 2.92 -3.72
CA SER A 86 -1.83 2.16 -4.35
C SER A 86 -2.63 1.41 -3.29
N THR A 87 -3.88 1.80 -3.10
CA THR A 87 -4.84 1.09 -2.26
C THR A 87 -5.28 -0.25 -2.87
N ARG A 88 -4.60 -0.72 -3.91
CA ARG A 88 -4.83 -1.99 -4.61
C ARG A 88 -3.60 -2.90 -4.61
N GLY A 89 -2.94 -3.00 -3.52
CA GLY A 89 -1.87 -3.97 -3.31
C GLY A 89 -1.71 -4.13 -1.82
N SER A 90 -1.24 -5.27 -1.36
CA SER A 90 -0.82 -5.50 0.01
C SER A 90 -0.28 -4.21 0.62
N ILE A 91 -0.72 -3.86 1.82
CA ILE A 91 -0.05 -2.80 2.59
C ILE A 91 1.38 -3.30 2.74
N GLU A 92 2.24 -2.89 1.81
CA GLU A 92 3.64 -3.22 1.87
C GLU A 92 4.20 -2.44 3.04
N ARG A 93 4.34 -3.11 4.17
CA ARG A 93 5.05 -2.56 5.34
C ARG A 93 6.49 -2.20 4.99
N GLY A 94 6.95 -2.59 3.82
CA GLY A 94 8.30 -2.38 3.37
C GLY A 94 9.32 -3.35 4.00
N GLU A 95 10.59 -3.14 3.72
CA GLU A 95 11.68 -3.91 4.28
C GLU A 95 12.02 -3.44 5.70
N TYR A 96 12.10 -4.36 6.66
CA TYR A 96 12.55 -4.02 8.01
C TYR A 96 14.01 -3.55 7.99
N ILE A 97 14.24 -2.30 8.39
CA ILE A 97 15.57 -1.68 8.36
C ILE A 97 16.19 -1.43 9.74
N GLY A 98 15.48 -1.82 10.80
CA GLY A 98 16.03 -1.80 12.16
C GLY A 98 15.26 -0.94 13.15
N LYS A 99 15.83 -0.81 14.35
CA LYS A 99 15.31 0.07 15.40
C LYS A 99 15.95 1.44 15.29
N PHE A 100 15.12 2.47 15.16
CA PHE A 100 15.56 3.87 15.12
C PHE A 100 15.25 4.55 16.43
N LEU A 101 16.14 5.43 16.87
CA LEU A 101 15.88 6.33 17.97
C LEU A 101 14.99 7.48 17.49
N GLY A 102 13.73 7.47 17.91
CA GLY A 102 12.74 8.49 17.58
C GLY A 102 12.61 9.56 18.64
N THR A 103 12.48 10.78 18.21
CA THR A 103 12.05 11.94 18.99
C THR A 103 10.85 12.59 18.31
N PHE A 104 10.24 13.59 18.96
CA PHE A 104 9.01 14.21 18.47
C PHE A 104 9.11 15.71 18.56
N TYR A 105 8.63 16.41 17.54
CA TYR A 105 8.58 17.87 17.50
C TYR A 105 7.21 18.38 17.07
N THR A 106 6.90 19.62 17.37
CA THR A 106 5.67 20.30 16.92
C THR A 106 6.00 21.39 15.90
N PRO A 107 5.07 21.78 15.01
CA PRO A 107 5.26 22.86 14.06
C PRO A 107 5.35 24.26 14.72
N SER A 108 5.77 24.32 15.96
CA SER A 108 5.94 25.59 16.69
C SER A 108 7.23 26.31 16.24
N ALA A 109 7.18 27.63 16.20
CA ALA A 109 8.31 28.46 15.83
C ALA A 109 9.57 28.20 16.68
N ALA A 110 9.37 27.78 17.93
CA ALA A 110 10.45 27.48 18.88
C ALA A 110 11.22 26.19 18.54
N GLU A 111 10.57 25.23 17.87
CA GLU A 111 11.13 23.92 17.59
C GLU A 111 11.58 23.77 16.12
N CYS A 112 10.94 24.50 15.20
CA CYS A 112 11.26 24.44 13.76
C CYS A 112 12.34 25.43 13.31
N GLY A 113 12.80 26.30 14.18
CA GLY A 113 13.81 27.33 13.83
C GLY A 113 13.35 28.36 12.79
N ASN A 114 12.10 28.25 12.32
CA ASN A 114 11.46 29.22 11.44
C ASN A 114 9.98 29.42 11.79
N ASN A 115 9.48 30.65 11.61
CA ASN A 115 8.07 31.00 11.89
C ASN A 115 7.10 30.56 10.77
N LYS A 116 7.57 29.79 9.78
CA LYS A 116 6.78 29.50 8.56
C LYS A 116 6.19 28.08 8.57
N GLY A 117 6.57 27.20 9.48
CA GLY A 117 6.11 25.81 9.49
C GLY A 117 6.48 25.04 8.24
N ILE A 118 7.64 25.36 7.65
CA ILE A 118 8.14 24.77 6.39
C ILE A 118 9.33 23.88 6.72
N THR A 119 9.34 22.66 6.19
CA THR A 119 10.41 21.69 6.28
C THR A 119 11.64 22.12 5.48
N ARG A 120 12.79 21.48 5.69
CA ARG A 120 14.00 21.69 4.90
C ARG A 120 13.80 21.40 3.41
N SER A 121 12.90 20.50 3.05
CA SER A 121 12.55 20.21 1.63
C SER A 121 11.68 21.29 0.98
N GLY A 122 11.27 22.33 1.71
CA GLY A 122 10.47 23.44 1.18
C GLY A 122 8.95 23.23 1.26
N HIS A 123 8.48 22.13 1.83
CA HIS A 123 7.06 21.80 1.96
C HIS A 123 6.55 22.11 3.38
N PRO A 124 5.25 22.31 3.58
CA PRO A 124 4.69 22.48 4.91
C PRO A 124 4.97 21.28 5.81
N ILE A 125 5.20 21.53 7.10
CA ILE A 125 5.27 20.46 8.09
C ILE A 125 3.87 19.87 8.25
N ILE A 126 3.76 18.55 8.10
CA ILE A 126 2.51 17.80 8.24
C ILE A 126 2.64 16.90 9.46
N PRO A 127 2.07 17.28 10.63
CA PRO A 127 2.08 16.44 11.80
C PRO A 127 1.44 15.08 11.52
N GLY A 128 2.09 14.01 11.99
CA GLY A 128 1.67 12.64 11.71
C GLY A 128 2.20 12.05 10.40
N ILE A 129 2.94 12.85 9.60
CA ILE A 129 3.54 12.42 8.32
C ILE A 129 5.00 12.85 8.20
N SER A 130 5.26 14.15 8.44
CA SER A 130 6.61 14.68 8.25
C SER A 130 7.58 14.11 9.27
N VAL A 131 8.72 13.64 8.78
CA VAL A 131 9.81 13.17 9.63
C VAL A 131 11.12 13.86 9.23
N ALA A 132 11.84 14.35 10.22
CA ALA A 132 13.22 14.82 10.06
C ALA A 132 14.19 13.64 10.19
N ILE A 133 15.13 13.59 9.29
CA ILE A 133 16.12 12.52 9.14
C ILE A 133 17.50 13.11 8.83
N ASP A 134 18.50 12.28 8.77
CA ASP A 134 19.80 12.62 8.20
C ASP A 134 19.79 12.35 6.69
N GLU A 135 19.83 13.42 5.90
CA GLU A 135 19.75 13.36 4.44
C GLU A 135 20.93 12.63 3.76
N GLU A 136 22.05 12.45 4.49
CA GLU A 136 23.19 11.66 4.02
C GLU A 136 22.83 10.17 3.88
N TYR A 137 21.88 9.67 4.68
CA TYR A 137 21.45 8.28 4.67
C TYR A 137 20.10 8.10 4.02
N TRP A 138 19.19 9.07 4.18
CA TRP A 138 17.82 8.97 3.73
C TRP A 138 17.44 10.21 2.91
N PRO A 139 17.43 10.11 1.58
CA PRO A 139 17.04 11.24 0.72
C PRO A 139 15.59 11.68 1.00
N PHE A 140 15.28 12.95 0.79
CA PHE A 140 13.90 13.43 0.87
C PHE A 140 12.98 12.64 -0.06
N GLY A 141 11.73 12.48 0.34
CA GLY A 141 10.75 11.61 -0.33
C GLY A 141 10.87 10.13 0.04
N THR A 142 11.81 9.73 0.91
CA THR A 142 11.84 8.39 1.48
C THR A 142 10.60 8.19 2.33
N ILE A 143 9.90 7.08 2.09
CA ILE A 143 8.70 6.68 2.85
C ILE A 143 9.07 5.56 3.79
N PHE A 144 8.77 5.75 5.06
CA PHE A 144 8.93 4.77 6.13
C PHE A 144 7.57 4.33 6.63
N TYR A 145 7.50 3.11 7.11
CA TYR A 145 6.47 2.67 8.04
C TYR A 145 7.11 2.50 9.41
N ILE A 146 6.65 3.29 10.38
CA ILE A 146 7.13 3.25 11.77
C ILE A 146 6.06 2.52 12.59
N LYS A 147 6.40 1.35 13.12
CA LYS A 147 5.44 0.52 13.84
C LYS A 147 4.91 1.26 15.07
N GLY A 148 3.60 1.48 15.10
CA GLY A 148 2.92 2.23 16.16
C GLY A 148 2.70 3.73 15.88
N LEU A 149 3.37 4.31 14.87
CA LEU A 149 3.15 5.70 14.44
C LEU A 149 2.50 5.79 13.04
N GLY A 150 2.72 4.79 12.19
CA GLY A 150 2.20 4.78 10.83
C GLY A 150 3.24 5.18 9.78
N TYR A 151 2.75 5.60 8.60
CA TYR A 151 3.61 6.04 7.51
C TYR A 151 4.19 7.42 7.77
N ALA A 152 5.47 7.58 7.41
CA ALA A 152 6.22 8.83 7.55
C ALA A 152 6.99 9.13 6.27
N VAL A 153 7.08 10.40 5.91
CA VAL A 153 7.83 10.87 4.74
C VAL A 153 9.00 11.72 5.20
N ALA A 154 10.21 11.38 4.74
CA ALA A 154 11.40 12.18 4.95
C ALA A 154 11.26 13.52 4.25
N MET A 155 10.99 14.57 4.98
CA MET A 155 10.74 15.92 4.48
C MET A 155 11.61 16.98 5.14
N ASP A 156 12.19 16.65 6.29
CA ASP A 156 12.92 17.62 7.09
C ASP A 156 14.28 17.10 7.55
N THR A 157 15.09 18.00 8.10
CA THR A 157 16.35 17.69 8.74
C THR A 157 16.46 18.45 10.05
N GLY A 158 17.21 17.89 10.99
CA GLY A 158 17.51 18.56 12.26
C GLY A 158 19.01 18.53 12.56
N SER A 159 19.55 19.59 13.16
CA SER A 159 20.96 19.64 13.56
C SER A 159 21.34 18.53 14.54
N ALA A 160 20.39 18.08 15.36
CA ALA A 160 20.55 17.00 16.32
C ALA A 160 20.18 15.62 15.73
N ILE A 161 19.61 15.57 14.52
CA ILE A 161 19.17 14.32 13.87
C ILE A 161 20.29 13.89 12.95
N LYS A 162 21.24 13.12 13.50
CA LYS A 162 22.41 12.63 12.79
C LYS A 162 22.53 11.12 12.88
N GLY A 163 22.95 10.52 11.76
CA GLY A 163 23.16 9.09 11.60
C GLY A 163 21.95 8.33 11.06
N LYS A 164 22.21 7.13 10.58
CA LYS A 164 21.25 6.29 9.83
C LYS A 164 19.99 5.92 10.61
N TYR A 165 20.09 5.71 11.91
CA TYR A 165 19.06 5.11 12.75
C TYR A 165 18.43 6.13 13.72
N ARG A 166 18.14 7.33 13.23
CA ARG A 166 17.54 8.41 14.00
C ARG A 166 16.50 9.15 13.19
N PHE A 167 15.41 9.54 13.85
CA PHE A 167 14.40 10.41 13.27
C PHE A 167 13.79 11.35 14.32
N ASP A 168 13.16 12.43 13.85
CA ASP A 168 12.30 13.31 14.62
C ASP A 168 10.95 13.44 13.93
N PHE A 169 9.88 13.02 14.59
CA PHE A 169 8.56 12.87 13.98
C PHE A 169 7.68 14.06 14.35
N ALA A 170 7.09 14.70 13.34
CA ALA A 170 6.19 15.82 13.54
C ALA A 170 4.87 15.38 14.16
N VAL A 171 4.46 16.02 15.26
CA VAL A 171 3.20 15.75 15.96
C VAL A 171 2.41 17.04 16.19
N PHE A 172 1.11 16.91 16.46
CA PHE A 172 0.24 18.07 16.71
C PHE A 172 0.41 18.64 18.10
N ASP A 173 0.68 17.77 19.08
CA ASP A 173 0.56 18.08 20.48
C ASP A 173 1.94 17.98 21.18
N LYS A 174 2.29 19.06 21.88
CA LYS A 174 3.53 19.16 22.65
C LYS A 174 3.52 18.23 23.87
N ASP A 175 2.39 18.02 24.50
CA ASP A 175 2.28 17.12 25.63
C ASP A 175 2.49 15.67 25.21
N PHE A 176 2.02 15.32 24.00
CA PHE A 176 2.34 14.04 23.36
C PHE A 176 3.85 13.93 23.13
N ALA A 177 4.47 14.92 22.49
CA ALA A 177 5.91 14.92 22.22
C ALA A 177 6.72 14.73 23.52
N ASN A 178 6.36 15.44 24.59
CA ASN A 178 6.99 15.34 25.87
C ASN A 178 6.80 13.97 26.54
N LYS A 179 5.60 13.40 26.45
CA LYS A 179 5.25 12.11 27.03
C LYS A 179 5.98 10.95 26.36
N MET A 180 6.11 10.99 25.04
CA MET A 180 6.80 9.96 24.26
C MET A 180 8.31 10.06 24.39
N GLY A 181 8.86 11.27 24.56
CA GLY A 181 10.28 11.51 24.79
C GLY A 181 11.17 10.89 23.73
N LYS A 182 12.24 10.21 24.16
CA LYS A 182 13.14 9.44 23.29
C LYS A 182 12.84 7.96 23.45
N SER A 183 12.52 7.29 22.34
CA SER A 183 12.19 5.87 22.34
C SER A 183 12.71 5.18 21.08
N TYR A 184 12.92 3.87 21.16
CA TYR A 184 13.29 3.06 20.00
C TYR A 184 12.05 2.50 19.32
N TRP A 185 12.01 2.62 17.98
CA TRP A 185 10.89 2.23 17.14
C TRP A 185 11.35 1.27 16.06
N ASP A 186 10.56 0.26 15.76
CA ASP A 186 10.78 -0.61 14.60
C ASP A 186 10.40 0.14 13.34
N VAL A 187 11.34 0.26 12.39
CA VAL A 187 11.17 1.02 11.15
C VAL A 187 11.35 0.13 9.94
N TYR A 188 10.47 0.33 8.98
CA TYR A 188 10.45 -0.36 7.71
C TYR A 188 10.60 0.65 6.58
N LEU A 189 11.39 0.32 5.56
CA LEU A 189 11.54 1.11 4.35
C LEU A 189 10.48 0.70 3.35
N VAL A 190 9.55 1.60 3.04
CA VAL A 190 8.49 1.37 2.04
C VAL A 190 8.97 1.78 0.66
N LYS A 191 9.58 2.97 0.55
CA LYS A 191 10.13 3.51 -0.70
C LYS A 191 11.33 4.38 -0.39
N LEU A 192 12.43 4.19 -1.11
CA LEU A 192 13.56 5.10 -1.03
C LEU A 192 13.28 6.35 -1.87
N GLY A 193 13.49 7.53 -1.30
CA GLY A 193 13.33 8.80 -1.96
C GLY A 193 14.45 9.10 -2.99
N ASN A 194 14.20 10.09 -3.80
CA ASN A 194 15.15 10.56 -4.84
C ASN A 194 15.70 11.96 -4.55
N GLY A 195 15.52 12.48 -3.33
CA GLY A 195 15.92 13.83 -2.89
C GLY A 195 14.86 14.90 -3.17
N LYS A 196 13.71 14.53 -3.72
CA LYS A 196 12.58 15.43 -3.96
C LYS A 196 11.32 14.87 -3.32
N ILE A 197 10.45 15.77 -2.87
CA ILE A 197 9.08 15.40 -2.52
C ILE A 197 8.28 15.49 -3.81
N GLU A 198 7.83 14.36 -4.33
CA GLU A 198 6.87 14.35 -5.43
C GLU A 198 5.59 15.01 -4.92
N ASP A 199 4.94 15.85 -5.74
CA ASP A 199 3.80 16.65 -5.34
C ASP A 199 2.79 15.81 -4.55
N ILE A 200 2.74 16.06 -3.25
CA ILE A 200 1.71 15.51 -2.38
C ILE A 200 0.53 16.46 -2.58
N SER A 201 -0.32 16.15 -3.56
CA SER A 201 -1.60 16.83 -3.69
C SER A 201 -2.52 16.37 -2.55
N PHE A 202 -2.85 17.32 -1.66
CA PHE A 202 -3.77 17.13 -0.55
C PHE A 202 -5.22 17.35 -0.98
#